data_78152777db6679a5b350f5682eccc164
#
_entry.id   78152777db6679a5b350f5682eccc164
#
_cell.length_a   1.000
_cell.length_b   1.000
_cell.length_c   1.000
_cell.angle_alpha   90.00
_cell.angle_beta   90.00
_cell.angle_gamma   90.00
#
_symmetry.space_group_name_H-M   'P 1'
#
loop_
_entity.id
_entity.type
_entity.pdbx_description
1 polymer ?
#
loop_
_entity_poly.entity_id
_entity_poly.type
_entity_poly.pdbx_seq_one_letter_code
_entity_poly.pdbx_strand_id
1 'polypeptide(L)'
;LEALHKPNAAGAVAKAWKYLGHKDRHIRWAARIAIEHQPAAEWQSKALAEKDAQAALTALCALARQGDASLQGKLIAALNRLNWAELKPAQQAELLRVNQLAFIRMGKPSETIASSVEKKLDPFYPAPLASLNRELCTLLVYLDSPNAAVKTLALMSQSTSHRRPS
;
A
#
# COMPACT_ATOMS: atom_id res chain seq x y z
N LEU A 1 20.45 9.62 -8.42
CA LEU A 1 19.53 9.61 -7.24
C LEU A 1 20.31 9.47 -5.95
N GLU A 2 21.30 8.58 -5.86
CA GLU A 2 22.09 8.35 -4.65
C GLU A 2 22.70 9.61 -4.05
N ALA A 3 23.18 10.55 -4.86
CA ALA A 3 23.67 11.84 -4.38
C ALA A 3 22.61 12.68 -3.62
N LEU A 4 21.33 12.31 -3.71
CA LEU A 4 20.20 12.95 -3.03
C LEU A 4 19.85 12.25 -1.70
N HIS A 5 20.51 11.13 -1.36
CA HIS A 5 20.27 10.37 -0.13
C HIS A 5 20.96 11.02 1.06
N LYS A 6 20.66 12.30 1.30
CA LYS A 6 21.15 13.08 2.44
C LYS A 6 20.10 14.12 2.86
N PRO A 7 20.05 14.46 4.14
CA PRO A 7 19.13 15.48 4.65
C PRO A 7 19.32 16.83 3.94
N ASN A 8 18.22 17.53 3.72
CA ASN A 8 18.19 18.89 3.18
C ASN A 8 18.92 19.03 1.82
N ALA A 9 18.91 18.00 0.99
CA ALA A 9 19.51 18.06 -0.34
C ALA A 9 18.67 18.99 -1.24
N ALA A 10 19.28 20.08 -1.72
CA ALA A 10 18.59 21.07 -2.53
C ALA A 10 17.88 20.49 -3.76
N GLY A 11 16.57 20.69 -3.85
CA GLY A 11 15.73 20.21 -4.94
C GLY A 11 15.58 18.68 -5.02
N ALA A 12 15.94 17.93 -3.96
CA ALA A 12 15.87 16.48 -3.94
C ALA A 12 14.47 15.97 -4.22
N VAL A 13 13.45 16.54 -3.56
CA VAL A 13 12.04 16.16 -3.77
C VAL A 13 11.65 16.30 -5.25
N ALA A 14 11.89 17.45 -5.85
CA ALA A 14 11.51 17.71 -7.24
C ALA A 14 12.24 16.80 -8.24
N LYS A 15 13.53 16.53 -8.00
CA LYS A 15 14.35 15.67 -8.86
C LYS A 15 13.95 14.19 -8.72
N ALA A 16 13.75 13.71 -7.49
CA ALA A 16 13.41 12.31 -7.23
C ALA A 16 11.96 11.97 -7.63
N TRP A 17 11.04 12.94 -7.52
CA TRP A 17 9.62 12.72 -7.79
C TRP A 17 9.34 12.12 -9.16
N LYS A 18 10.08 12.56 -10.18
CA LYS A 18 9.97 12.11 -11.57
C LYS A 18 10.19 10.60 -11.73
N TYR A 19 10.81 9.96 -10.75
CA TYR A 19 11.19 8.56 -10.78
C TYR A 19 10.34 7.67 -9.86
N LEU A 20 9.40 8.23 -9.09
CA LEU A 20 8.54 7.45 -8.19
C LEU A 20 7.61 6.49 -8.95
N GLY A 21 7.23 6.83 -10.19
CA GLY A 21 6.45 5.97 -11.09
C GLY A 21 7.29 5.17 -12.08
N HIS A 22 8.63 5.15 -11.98
CA HIS A 22 9.50 4.51 -12.96
C HIS A 22 9.24 2.98 -13.05
N LYS A 23 9.34 2.40 -14.27
CA LYS A 23 9.13 0.97 -14.51
C LYS A 23 10.06 0.05 -13.71
N ASP A 24 11.32 0.48 -13.55
CA ASP A 24 12.31 -0.24 -12.76
C ASP A 24 12.11 0.03 -11.27
N ARG A 25 11.93 -1.05 -10.50
CA ARG A 25 11.70 -0.98 -9.05
C ARG A 25 12.89 -0.42 -8.27
N HIS A 26 14.12 -0.63 -8.74
CA HIS A 26 15.32 -0.15 -8.06
C HIS A 26 15.45 1.36 -8.21
N ILE A 27 15.06 1.91 -9.36
CA ILE A 27 15.00 3.36 -9.58
C ILE A 27 13.90 3.98 -8.70
N ARG A 28 12.70 3.36 -8.62
CA ARG A 28 11.65 3.81 -7.69
C ARG A 28 12.12 3.78 -6.24
N TRP A 29 12.82 2.70 -5.85
CA TRP A 29 13.35 2.57 -4.49
C TRP A 29 14.36 3.68 -4.17
N ALA A 30 15.33 3.93 -5.06
CA ALA A 30 16.30 5.00 -4.89
C ALA A 30 15.62 6.40 -4.84
N ALA A 31 14.59 6.62 -5.66
CA ALA A 31 13.81 7.86 -5.63
C ALA A 31 13.04 8.02 -4.31
N ARG A 32 12.43 6.94 -3.81
CA ARG A 32 11.74 6.93 -2.51
C ARG A 32 12.71 7.27 -1.38
N ILE A 33 13.87 6.64 -1.31
CA ILE A 33 14.89 6.94 -0.31
C ILE A 33 15.29 8.41 -0.36
N ALA A 34 15.47 8.99 -1.55
CA ALA A 34 15.82 10.39 -1.70
C ALA A 34 14.78 11.35 -1.07
N ILE A 35 13.48 11.07 -1.23
CA ILE A 35 12.43 11.88 -0.59
C ILE A 35 12.29 11.58 0.90
N GLU A 36 12.52 10.34 1.34
CA GLU A 36 12.50 9.97 2.76
C GLU A 36 13.57 10.68 3.57
N HIS A 37 14.68 11.09 2.96
CA HIS A 37 15.71 11.92 3.60
C HIS A 37 15.31 13.40 3.76
N GLN A 38 14.21 13.84 3.14
CA GLN A 38 13.75 15.22 3.25
C GLN A 38 12.61 15.33 4.29
N PRO A 39 12.44 16.47 4.96
CA PRO A 39 11.34 16.66 5.90
C PRO A 39 9.99 16.33 5.27
N ALA A 40 9.20 15.46 5.91
CA ALA A 40 7.92 15.02 5.37
C ALA A 40 6.97 16.19 5.05
N ALA A 41 7.02 17.26 5.83
CA ALA A 41 6.21 18.47 5.63
C ALA A 41 6.41 19.11 4.24
N GLU A 42 7.56 18.94 3.61
CA GLU A 42 7.85 19.51 2.29
C GLU A 42 7.14 18.77 1.14
N TRP A 43 6.80 17.50 1.32
CA TRP A 43 6.29 16.66 0.24
C TRP A 43 5.02 15.88 0.57
N GLN A 44 4.57 15.83 1.84
CA GLN A 44 3.38 15.08 2.25
C GLN A 44 2.12 15.45 1.46
N SER A 45 1.86 16.75 1.23
CA SER A 45 0.68 17.20 0.48
C SER A 45 0.73 16.75 -0.97
N LYS A 46 1.91 16.74 -1.57
CA LYS A 46 2.13 16.24 -2.93
C LYS A 46 1.91 14.73 -3.00
N ALA A 47 2.41 13.96 -2.00
CA ALA A 47 2.18 12.52 -1.92
C ALA A 47 0.70 12.18 -1.84
N LEU A 48 -0.04 12.89 -1.00
CA LEU A 48 -1.48 12.72 -0.82
C LEU A 48 -2.30 13.11 -2.07
N ALA A 49 -1.78 13.98 -2.92
CA ALA A 49 -2.45 14.46 -4.14
C ALA A 49 -2.02 13.74 -5.43
N GLU A 50 -1.00 12.84 -5.36
CA GLU A 50 -0.48 12.15 -6.54
C GLU A 50 -1.56 11.31 -7.24
N LYS A 51 -1.57 11.36 -8.57
CA LYS A 51 -2.60 10.70 -9.41
C LYS A 51 -2.07 9.52 -10.21
N ASP A 52 -0.76 9.52 -10.56
CA ASP A 52 -0.15 8.35 -11.18
C ASP A 52 -0.13 7.22 -10.16
N ALA A 53 -0.71 6.07 -10.50
CA ALA A 53 -0.91 4.97 -9.56
C ALA A 53 0.41 4.45 -8.97
N GLN A 54 1.46 4.31 -9.79
CA GLN A 54 2.74 3.80 -9.30
C GLN A 54 3.48 4.84 -8.47
N ALA A 55 3.48 6.09 -8.91
CA ALA A 55 4.09 7.18 -8.15
C ALA A 55 3.37 7.39 -6.80
N ALA A 56 2.03 7.31 -6.79
CA ALA A 56 1.22 7.40 -5.59
C ALA A 56 1.57 6.28 -4.58
N LEU A 57 1.61 5.02 -5.03
CA LEU A 57 1.99 3.90 -4.17
C LEU A 57 3.38 4.09 -3.56
N THR A 58 4.35 4.51 -4.36
CA THR A 58 5.73 4.75 -3.91
C THR A 58 5.81 5.94 -2.94
N ALA A 59 5.12 7.05 -3.23
CA ALA A 59 5.10 8.24 -2.37
C ALA A 59 4.34 7.98 -1.06
N LEU A 60 3.21 7.27 -1.11
CA LEU A 60 2.44 6.92 0.08
C LEU A 60 3.16 5.89 0.96
N CYS A 61 3.96 4.99 0.36
CA CYS A 61 4.87 4.14 1.11
C CYS A 61 5.91 4.96 1.89
N ALA A 62 6.52 5.97 1.25
CA ALA A 62 7.43 6.89 1.92
C ALA A 62 6.70 7.64 3.05
N LEU A 63 5.48 8.11 2.81
CA LEU A 63 4.69 8.85 3.80
C LEU A 63 4.31 7.96 5.00
N ALA A 64 3.98 6.69 4.78
CA ALA A 64 3.71 5.74 5.86
C ALA A 64 4.95 5.52 6.75
N ARG A 65 6.16 5.70 6.19
CA ARG A 65 7.43 5.51 6.91
C ARG A 65 7.90 6.75 7.66
N GLN A 66 7.67 7.94 7.12
CA GLN A 66 8.25 9.21 7.58
C GLN A 66 7.20 10.19 8.10
N GLY A 67 5.92 10.00 7.76
CA GLY A 67 4.84 10.90 8.14
C GLY A 67 4.43 10.75 9.60
N ASP A 68 3.80 11.80 10.11
CA ASP A 68 3.16 11.79 11.42
C ASP A 68 1.91 10.90 11.44
N ALA A 69 1.63 10.28 12.58
CA ALA A 69 0.49 9.39 12.76
C ALA A 69 -0.86 10.05 12.46
N SER A 70 -0.98 11.38 12.64
CA SER A 70 -2.20 12.13 12.30
C SER A 70 -2.55 12.13 10.81
N LEU A 71 -1.58 11.77 9.95
CA LEU A 71 -1.77 11.64 8.52
C LEU A 71 -2.39 10.31 8.09
N GLN A 72 -2.55 9.33 8.98
CA GLN A 72 -3.03 7.99 8.65
C GLN A 72 -4.35 8.03 7.85
N GLY A 73 -5.34 8.78 8.32
CA GLY A 73 -6.64 8.87 7.63
C GLY A 73 -6.53 9.45 6.22
N LYS A 74 -5.71 10.50 6.03
CA LYS A 74 -5.46 11.10 4.72
C LYS A 74 -4.70 10.16 3.79
N LEU A 75 -3.73 9.42 4.32
CA LEU A 75 -2.96 8.42 3.57
C LEU A 75 -3.88 7.29 3.09
N ILE A 76 -4.69 6.73 3.98
CA ILE A 76 -5.66 5.68 3.63
C ILE A 76 -6.69 6.18 2.61
N ALA A 77 -7.19 7.41 2.76
CA ALA A 77 -8.08 8.01 1.78
C ALA A 77 -7.40 8.15 0.40
N ALA A 78 -6.10 8.48 0.36
CA ALA A 78 -5.32 8.53 -0.87
C ALA A 78 -5.17 7.15 -1.52
N LEU A 79 -4.87 6.09 -0.75
CA LEU A 79 -4.85 4.71 -1.24
C LEU A 79 -6.22 4.25 -1.76
N ASN A 80 -7.29 4.64 -1.07
CA ASN A 80 -8.65 4.27 -1.45
C ASN A 80 -9.12 4.91 -2.77
N ARG A 81 -8.49 5.99 -3.24
CA ARG A 81 -8.77 6.57 -4.58
C ARG A 81 -8.24 5.71 -5.72
N LEU A 82 -7.23 4.88 -5.48
CA LEU A 82 -6.67 4.02 -6.52
C LEU A 82 -7.69 2.92 -6.88
N ASN A 83 -8.02 2.81 -8.17
CA ASN A 83 -8.95 1.80 -8.64
C ASN A 83 -8.26 0.43 -8.69
N TRP A 84 -8.65 -0.49 -7.81
CA TRP A 84 -8.08 -1.83 -7.73
C TRP A 84 -8.08 -2.59 -9.06
N ALA A 85 -9.16 -2.48 -9.84
CA ALA A 85 -9.31 -3.19 -11.11
C ALA A 85 -8.32 -2.71 -12.19
N GLU A 86 -7.83 -1.47 -12.09
CA GLU A 86 -6.86 -0.89 -13.01
C GLU A 86 -5.41 -1.16 -12.59
N LEU A 87 -5.21 -1.61 -11.35
CA LEU A 87 -3.87 -1.91 -10.84
C LEU A 87 -3.38 -3.26 -11.36
N LYS A 88 -2.11 -3.30 -11.77
CA LYS A 88 -1.42 -4.55 -12.06
C LYS A 88 -1.24 -5.37 -10.76
N PRO A 89 -1.11 -6.70 -10.81
CA PRO A 89 -0.96 -7.53 -9.61
C PRO A 89 0.15 -7.08 -8.65
N ALA A 90 1.28 -6.62 -9.18
CA ALA A 90 2.37 -6.08 -8.36
C ALA A 90 1.97 -4.79 -7.62
N GLN A 91 1.18 -3.93 -8.27
CA GLN A 91 0.66 -2.71 -7.66
C GLN A 91 -0.44 -3.00 -6.63
N GLN A 92 -1.28 -3.99 -6.89
CA GLN A 92 -2.26 -4.48 -5.92
C GLN A 92 -1.56 -4.98 -4.64
N ALA A 93 -0.51 -5.78 -4.78
CA ALA A 93 0.29 -6.23 -3.65
C ALA A 93 0.97 -5.05 -2.91
N GLU A 94 1.46 -4.06 -3.65
CA GLU A 94 2.07 -2.85 -3.07
C GLU A 94 1.04 -2.03 -2.30
N LEU A 95 -0.19 -1.86 -2.82
CA LEU A 95 -1.30 -1.20 -2.13
C LEU A 95 -1.63 -1.87 -0.80
N LEU A 96 -1.72 -3.21 -0.78
CA LEU A 96 -1.98 -3.96 0.44
C LEU A 96 -0.88 -3.75 1.47
N ARG A 97 0.38 -3.83 1.04
CA ARG A 97 1.55 -3.62 1.92
C ARG A 97 1.64 -2.19 2.47
N VAL A 98 1.27 -1.17 1.68
CA VAL A 98 1.27 0.22 2.18
C VAL A 98 0.17 0.42 3.22
N ASN A 99 -1.02 -0.20 3.07
CA ASN A 99 -2.04 -0.20 4.12
C ASN A 99 -1.52 -0.85 5.41
N GLN A 100 -0.92 -2.05 5.32
CA GLN A 100 -0.35 -2.75 6.47
C GLN A 100 0.75 -1.91 7.13
N LEU A 101 1.65 -1.32 6.33
CA LEU A 101 2.72 -0.47 6.82
C LEU A 101 2.19 0.76 7.56
N ALA A 102 1.14 1.40 7.03
CA ALA A 102 0.50 2.54 7.68
C ALA A 102 -0.07 2.15 9.05
N PHE A 103 -0.70 0.99 9.17
CA PHE A 103 -1.23 0.51 10.45
C PHE A 103 -0.14 0.13 11.45
N ILE A 104 0.99 -0.40 10.98
CA ILE A 104 2.15 -0.72 11.83
C ILE A 104 2.85 0.55 12.32
N ARG A 105 3.05 1.53 11.44
CA ARG A 105 3.88 2.71 11.74
C ARG A 105 3.10 3.85 12.37
N MET A 106 1.86 4.04 11.95
CA MET A 106 1.00 5.15 12.39
C MET A 106 -0.03 4.74 13.45
N GLY A 107 -0.05 3.46 13.82
CA GLY A 107 -0.94 2.93 14.87
C GLY A 107 -2.21 2.27 14.34
N LYS A 108 -2.97 1.68 15.27
CA LYS A 108 -4.23 1.00 14.96
C LYS A 108 -5.22 1.99 14.31
N PRO A 109 -5.87 1.62 13.16
CA PRO A 109 -6.85 2.49 12.53
C PRO A 109 -8.09 2.67 13.42
N SER A 110 -8.75 3.83 13.29
CA SER A 110 -10.10 4.00 13.83
C SER A 110 -11.09 3.07 13.12
N GLU A 111 -12.25 2.81 13.73
CA GLU A 111 -13.32 1.99 13.11
C GLU A 111 -13.72 2.52 11.73
N THR A 112 -13.80 3.84 11.57
CA THR A 112 -14.13 4.47 10.28
C THR A 112 -13.08 4.18 9.24
N ILE A 113 -11.79 4.27 9.57
CA ILE A 113 -10.69 3.97 8.66
C ILE A 113 -10.68 2.46 8.32
N ALA A 114 -10.79 1.60 9.33
CA ALA A 114 -10.84 0.15 9.18
C ALA A 114 -11.98 -0.27 8.23
N SER A 115 -13.19 0.22 8.48
CA SER A 115 -14.37 -0.06 7.65
C SER A 115 -14.21 0.44 6.21
N SER A 116 -13.54 1.59 6.00
CA SER A 116 -13.31 2.11 4.64
C SER A 116 -12.38 1.21 3.82
N VAL A 117 -11.34 0.66 4.45
CA VAL A 117 -10.40 -0.28 3.81
C VAL A 117 -11.06 -1.63 3.58
N GLU A 118 -11.76 -2.14 4.60
CA GLU A 118 -12.49 -3.41 4.52
C GLU A 118 -13.51 -3.39 3.37
N LYS A 119 -14.40 -2.41 3.31
CA LYS A 119 -15.40 -2.26 2.26
C LYS A 119 -14.80 -2.19 0.86
N LYS A 120 -13.61 -1.57 0.72
CA LYS A 120 -12.90 -1.50 -0.55
C LYS A 120 -12.32 -2.84 -0.97
N LEU A 121 -11.74 -3.60 -0.04
CA LEU A 121 -10.92 -4.76 -0.36
C LEU A 121 -11.66 -6.09 -0.27
N ASP A 122 -12.68 -6.21 0.59
CA ASP A 122 -13.45 -7.44 0.77
C ASP A 122 -14.05 -8.01 -0.53
N PRO A 123 -14.56 -7.19 -1.48
CA PRO A 123 -15.07 -7.70 -2.75
C PRO A 123 -14.02 -8.39 -3.62
N PHE A 124 -12.74 -8.11 -3.42
CA PHE A 124 -11.63 -8.68 -4.20
C PHE A 124 -11.01 -9.92 -3.54
N TYR A 125 -11.49 -10.32 -2.38
CA TYR A 125 -11.09 -11.55 -1.71
C TYR A 125 -12.18 -12.62 -1.87
N PRO A 126 -11.85 -13.81 -2.39
CA PRO A 126 -10.55 -14.26 -2.82
C PRO A 126 -10.14 -13.73 -4.22
N ALA A 127 -8.84 -13.45 -4.36
CA ALA A 127 -8.24 -13.06 -5.64
C ALA A 127 -7.71 -14.30 -6.40
N PRO A 128 -7.54 -14.21 -7.73
CA PRO A 128 -7.03 -15.33 -8.53
C PRO A 128 -5.59 -15.75 -8.17
N LEU A 129 -4.76 -14.80 -7.67
CA LEU A 129 -3.38 -15.07 -7.33
C LEU A 129 -3.21 -15.40 -5.84
N ALA A 130 -2.60 -16.54 -5.54
CA ALA A 130 -2.36 -17.00 -4.16
C ALA A 130 -1.55 -15.99 -3.32
N SER A 131 -0.60 -15.27 -3.92
CA SER A 131 0.16 -14.23 -3.24
C SER A 131 -0.71 -13.07 -2.79
N LEU A 132 -1.67 -12.64 -3.62
CA LEU A 132 -2.64 -11.59 -3.26
C LEU A 132 -3.62 -12.08 -2.20
N ASN A 133 -4.05 -13.35 -2.26
CA ASN A 133 -4.93 -13.92 -1.25
C ASN A 133 -4.29 -13.89 0.14
N ARG A 134 -3.00 -14.16 0.24
CA ARG A 134 -2.28 -14.09 1.52
C ARG A 134 -2.31 -12.67 2.10
N GLU A 135 -1.98 -11.68 1.30
CA GLU A 135 -1.96 -10.28 1.74
C GLU A 135 -3.37 -9.76 2.08
N LEU A 136 -4.38 -10.09 1.24
CA LEU A 136 -5.78 -9.73 1.49
C LEU A 136 -6.31 -10.38 2.77
N CYS A 137 -6.09 -11.69 2.94
CA CYS A 137 -6.50 -12.41 4.15
C CYS A 137 -5.86 -11.78 5.40
N THR A 138 -4.55 -11.55 5.39
CA THR A 138 -3.84 -10.94 6.51
C THR A 138 -4.43 -9.58 6.87
N LEU A 139 -4.68 -8.73 5.88
CA LEU A 139 -5.21 -7.40 6.11
C LEU A 139 -6.68 -7.43 6.57
N LEU A 140 -7.53 -8.23 5.91
CA LEU A 140 -8.95 -8.32 6.26
C LEU A 140 -9.16 -8.94 7.66
N VAL A 141 -8.35 -9.94 8.05
CA VAL A 141 -8.39 -10.49 9.42
C VAL A 141 -7.94 -9.43 10.44
N TYR A 142 -6.89 -8.68 10.15
CA TYR A 142 -6.45 -7.58 11.02
C TYR A 142 -7.53 -6.51 11.22
N LEU A 143 -8.36 -6.28 10.19
CA LEU A 143 -9.46 -5.30 10.21
C LEU A 143 -10.77 -5.88 10.79
N ASP A 144 -10.73 -7.10 11.32
CA ASP A 144 -11.91 -7.81 11.87
C ASP A 144 -13.06 -7.96 10.84
N SER A 145 -12.72 -8.15 9.54
CA SER A 145 -13.73 -8.33 8.49
C SER A 145 -14.59 -9.57 8.77
N PRO A 146 -15.92 -9.42 8.83
CA PRO A 146 -16.82 -10.54 9.16
C PRO A 146 -16.81 -11.66 8.11
N ASN A 147 -16.45 -11.33 6.87
CA ASN A 147 -16.43 -12.28 5.76
C ASN A 147 -15.09 -13.01 5.59
N ALA A 148 -14.02 -12.50 6.18
CA ALA A 148 -12.66 -13.02 5.96
C ALA A 148 -12.53 -14.51 6.33
N ALA A 149 -13.05 -14.90 7.50
CA ALA A 149 -12.99 -16.30 7.98
C ALA A 149 -13.79 -17.25 7.06
N VAL A 150 -15.00 -16.87 6.69
CA VAL A 150 -15.87 -17.70 5.83
C VAL A 150 -15.24 -17.92 4.46
N LYS A 151 -14.76 -16.85 3.84
CA LYS A 151 -14.09 -16.90 2.52
C LYS A 151 -12.79 -17.71 2.57
N THR A 152 -12.01 -17.59 3.65
CA THR A 152 -10.78 -18.37 3.85
C THR A 152 -11.08 -19.87 3.99
N LEU A 153 -12.05 -20.23 4.80
CA LEU A 153 -12.46 -21.64 4.98
C LEU A 153 -12.95 -22.25 3.65
N ALA A 154 -13.71 -21.50 2.86
CA ALA A 154 -14.15 -21.95 1.54
C ALA A 154 -12.96 -22.21 0.59
N LEU A 155 -11.94 -21.34 0.58
CA LEU A 155 -10.71 -21.56 -0.19
C LEU A 155 -9.95 -22.82 0.25
N MET A 156 -9.83 -23.04 1.56
CA MET A 156 -9.13 -24.21 2.11
C MET A 156 -9.83 -25.51 1.73
N SER A 157 -11.17 -25.57 1.79
CA SER A 157 -11.94 -26.76 1.40
C SER A 157 -11.76 -27.11 -0.08
N GLN A 158 -11.69 -26.12 -0.97
CA GLN A 158 -11.44 -26.33 -2.39
C GLN A 158 -10.03 -26.86 -2.66
N SER A 159 -9.02 -26.38 -1.92
CA SER A 159 -7.63 -26.82 -2.10
C SER A 159 -7.39 -28.26 -1.63
N THR A 160 -8.12 -28.74 -0.62
CA THR A 160 -8.03 -30.13 -0.13
C THR A 160 -8.72 -31.12 -1.07
N SER A 161 -9.78 -30.72 -1.77
CA SER A 161 -10.48 -31.61 -2.72
C SER A 161 -9.64 -31.94 -3.97
N HIS A 162 -8.71 -31.05 -4.36
CA HIS A 162 -7.80 -31.27 -5.50
C HIS A 162 -6.56 -32.13 -5.17
N ARG A 163 -6.34 -32.49 -3.90
CA ARG A 163 -5.21 -33.31 -3.43
C ARG A 163 -5.54 -34.77 -3.15
N ARG A 164 -6.73 -35.29 -3.50
CA ARG A 164 -7.01 -36.71 -3.40
C ARG A 164 -6.56 -37.39 -4.70
N PRO A 165 -5.42 -38.14 -4.72
CA PRO A 165 -5.13 -39.07 -5.79
C PRO A 165 -6.18 -40.24 -5.69
N SER A 166 -6.75 -40.59 -6.82
CA SER A 166 -7.49 -41.83 -7.06
C SER A 166 -6.59 -43.03 -6.90
#